data_cb21697477a4f3b43bb07ee1b8b0b204
#
_entry.id   cb21697477a4f3b43bb07ee1b8b0b204
#
_cell.length_a   1.000
_cell.length_b   1.000
_cell.length_c   1.000
_cell.angle_alpha   90.00
_cell.angle_beta   90.00
_cell.angle_gamma   90.00
#
_symmetry.space_group_name_H-M   'P 1'
#
loop_
_entity.id
_entity.type
_entity.pdbx_description
1 polymer ?
#
loop_
_entity_poly.entity_id
_entity_poly.type
_entity_poly.pdbx_seq_one_letter_code
_entity_poly.pdbx_strand_id
1 'polypeptide(L)'
;MIKVAVLGYGNIGSGVVQVLLKNKETIAKKAGDEIVPACVLDLRDFPGDVMEDKVVKDINLITQNPEISIVIETMGGTKPAYAFVKACLEAGKHVATSNKELVAAHGPELLEIAKAHHVSFLFEASVGGGIPIIRPLVSSITSDAVTEITGILNGTTNYMLTKMSEDGLDYDAVLEDAQERGYAERNPAADVEGHDARRKIAILSSLAFGKYVDYEDVYTEGITKITSADFAYAKVLGSRIKLFGTSKKKEDGSISAMVCPVMITNEHPLFAVNDVMNAILVRGESMGDLMFYGAGAGKLPTASAVVADVVNAARNPKITEIAPYEPGKMTVSDHLKSTHSYFVRVKGSDANAVAESFKAKQIVDAGIADEFGLITAEWTENEFDALCENYPVVSVIRLAK
;
A
#
# COMPACT_ATOMS: atom_id res chain seq x y z
N MET A 1 4.09 -29.23 18.38
CA MET A 1 2.87 -28.69 17.67
C MET A 1 2.59 -27.30 18.19
N ILE A 2 2.52 -26.32 17.30
CA ILE A 2 2.31 -24.90 17.58
C ILE A 2 0.83 -24.59 17.30
N LYS A 3 0.09 -24.18 18.33
CA LYS A 3 -1.33 -23.83 18.20
C LYS A 3 -1.47 -22.34 17.91
N VAL A 4 -2.29 -22.01 16.90
CA VAL A 4 -2.59 -20.63 16.50
C VAL A 4 -4.09 -20.35 16.58
N ALA A 5 -4.48 -19.11 16.88
CA ALA A 5 -5.85 -18.64 16.81
C ALA A 5 -6.00 -17.61 15.67
N VAL A 6 -7.17 -17.57 15.03
CA VAL A 6 -7.48 -16.60 13.96
C VAL A 6 -8.60 -15.69 14.43
N LEU A 7 -8.36 -14.37 14.46
CA LEU A 7 -9.34 -13.35 14.78
C LEU A 7 -9.94 -12.81 13.46
N GLY A 8 -11.23 -13.07 13.24
CA GLY A 8 -11.95 -12.78 12.00
C GLY A 8 -11.82 -13.94 10.99
N TYR A 9 -12.91 -14.65 10.77
CA TYR A 9 -12.96 -15.78 9.83
C TYR A 9 -13.71 -15.40 8.54
N GLY A 10 -13.31 -14.23 7.99
CA GLY A 10 -13.76 -13.75 6.69
C GLY A 10 -12.92 -14.32 5.53
N ASN A 11 -12.83 -13.55 4.45
CA ASN A 11 -12.10 -13.95 3.25
C ASN A 11 -10.63 -14.28 3.55
N ILE A 12 -9.90 -13.43 4.27
CA ILE A 12 -8.49 -13.65 4.57
C ILE A 12 -8.31 -14.72 5.64
N GLY A 13 -9.08 -14.69 6.74
CA GLY A 13 -8.96 -15.66 7.83
C GLY A 13 -9.23 -17.10 7.38
N SER A 14 -10.26 -17.33 6.57
CA SER A 14 -10.51 -18.64 5.95
C SER A 14 -9.39 -19.04 4.97
N GLY A 15 -8.81 -18.06 4.27
CA GLY A 15 -7.63 -18.27 3.42
C GLY A 15 -6.40 -18.72 4.22
N VAL A 16 -6.16 -18.13 5.38
CA VAL A 16 -5.07 -18.52 6.30
C VAL A 16 -5.21 -19.97 6.72
N VAL A 17 -6.41 -20.36 7.19
CA VAL A 17 -6.67 -21.78 7.56
C VAL A 17 -6.48 -22.69 6.36
N GLN A 18 -6.97 -22.31 5.19
CA GLN A 18 -6.78 -23.06 3.94
C GLN A 18 -5.28 -23.25 3.60
N VAL A 19 -4.46 -22.21 3.72
CA VAL A 19 -3.01 -22.29 3.45
C VAL A 19 -2.31 -23.17 4.47
N LEU A 20 -2.63 -23.03 5.77
CA LEU A 20 -2.07 -23.87 6.84
C LEU A 20 -2.35 -25.35 6.62
N LEU A 21 -3.59 -25.69 6.25
CA LEU A 21 -3.98 -27.09 6.03
C LEU A 21 -3.39 -27.65 4.74
N LYS A 22 -3.48 -26.90 3.63
CA LYS A 22 -3.00 -27.34 2.30
C LYS A 22 -1.48 -27.54 2.27
N ASN A 23 -0.73 -26.66 2.91
CA ASN A 23 0.74 -26.63 2.85
C ASN A 23 1.38 -27.15 4.15
N LYS A 24 0.65 -27.90 4.96
CA LYS A 24 1.02 -28.38 6.31
C LYS A 24 2.45 -28.90 6.39
N GLU A 25 2.83 -29.83 5.50
CA GLU A 25 4.16 -30.44 5.53
C GLU A 25 5.29 -29.45 5.22
N THR A 26 5.07 -28.59 4.21
CA THR A 26 6.06 -27.57 3.82
C THR A 26 6.22 -26.53 4.92
N ILE A 27 5.11 -26.13 5.55
CA ILE A 27 5.10 -25.18 6.66
C ILE A 27 5.83 -25.78 7.86
N ALA A 28 5.51 -27.01 8.23
CA ALA A 28 6.13 -27.69 9.36
C ALA A 28 7.66 -27.81 9.21
N LYS A 29 8.15 -28.17 8.01
CA LYS A 29 9.60 -28.18 7.72
C LYS A 29 10.26 -26.83 7.92
N LYS A 30 9.57 -25.74 7.53
CA LYS A 30 10.11 -24.37 7.65
C LYS A 30 9.98 -23.82 9.06
N ALA A 31 8.92 -24.14 9.78
CA ALA A 31 8.67 -23.68 11.14
C ALA A 31 9.46 -24.47 12.20
N GLY A 32 9.89 -25.68 11.86
CA GLY A 32 10.51 -26.61 12.80
C GLY A 32 9.53 -27.46 13.58
N ASP A 33 8.23 -27.19 13.49
CA ASP A 33 7.14 -27.96 14.11
C ASP A 33 5.84 -27.75 13.33
N GLU A 34 4.86 -28.62 13.55
CA GLU A 34 3.53 -28.49 12.95
C GLU A 34 2.78 -27.28 13.51
N ILE A 35 2.19 -26.44 12.63
CA ILE A 35 1.34 -25.33 12.99
C ILE A 35 -0.13 -25.70 12.74
N VAL A 36 -0.95 -25.59 13.78
CA VAL A 36 -2.36 -26.05 13.76
C VAL A 36 -3.29 -24.90 14.17
N PRO A 37 -4.33 -24.58 13.38
CA PRO A 37 -5.38 -23.66 13.80
C PRO A 37 -6.21 -24.32 14.91
N ALA A 38 -6.11 -23.76 16.12
CA ALA A 38 -6.79 -24.25 17.32
C ALA A 38 -8.23 -23.75 17.40
N CYS A 39 -8.46 -22.46 17.09
CA CYS A 39 -9.78 -21.85 17.08
C CYS A 39 -9.82 -20.64 16.15
N VAL A 40 -11.03 -20.20 15.85
CA VAL A 40 -11.31 -18.93 15.15
C VAL A 40 -12.27 -18.08 15.98
N LEU A 41 -11.99 -16.79 16.12
CA LEU A 41 -12.86 -15.82 16.77
C LEU A 41 -13.69 -15.11 15.69
N ASP A 42 -14.98 -15.33 15.69
CA ASP A 42 -15.92 -14.62 14.80
C ASP A 42 -17.31 -14.60 15.43
N LEU A 43 -18.11 -13.59 15.13
CA LEU A 43 -19.49 -13.49 15.60
C LEU A 43 -20.43 -14.45 14.85
N ARG A 44 -20.07 -14.84 13.63
CA ARG A 44 -20.83 -15.76 12.78
C ARG A 44 -20.48 -17.20 13.12
N ASP A 45 -21.39 -18.11 12.76
CA ASP A 45 -21.15 -19.56 12.75
C ASP A 45 -20.88 -19.99 11.30
N PHE A 46 -20.17 -21.10 11.13
CA PHE A 46 -19.72 -21.58 9.82
C PHE A 46 -20.08 -23.08 9.65
N PRO A 47 -21.37 -23.42 9.49
CA PRO A 47 -21.82 -24.81 9.35
C PRO A 47 -21.17 -25.48 8.15
N GLY A 48 -20.64 -26.70 8.36
CA GLY A 48 -19.96 -27.49 7.34
C GLY A 48 -18.51 -27.07 7.06
N ASP A 49 -17.98 -26.05 7.72
CA ASP A 49 -16.58 -25.64 7.61
C ASP A 49 -15.67 -26.49 8.52
N VAL A 50 -14.40 -26.65 8.16
CA VAL A 50 -13.41 -27.38 8.95
C VAL A 50 -13.16 -26.78 10.32
N MET A 51 -13.58 -25.55 10.56
CA MET A 51 -13.47 -24.84 11.83
C MET A 51 -14.81 -24.72 12.57
N GLU A 52 -15.89 -25.37 12.12
CA GLU A 52 -17.24 -25.26 12.71
C GLU A 52 -17.23 -25.44 14.24
N ASP A 53 -16.64 -26.54 14.72
CA ASP A 53 -16.56 -26.87 16.16
C ASP A 53 -15.49 -26.09 16.93
N LYS A 54 -14.77 -25.17 16.26
CA LYS A 54 -13.66 -24.39 16.81
C LYS A 54 -13.93 -22.89 16.81
N VAL A 55 -15.16 -22.49 16.56
CA VAL A 55 -15.56 -21.07 16.59
C VAL A 55 -15.73 -20.64 18.05
N VAL A 56 -15.06 -19.58 18.43
CA VAL A 56 -15.18 -18.95 19.75
C VAL A 56 -15.71 -17.52 19.60
N LYS A 57 -16.41 -17.03 20.61
CA LYS A 57 -17.06 -15.70 20.61
C LYS A 57 -16.41 -14.72 21.60
N ASP A 58 -15.51 -15.20 22.45
CA ASP A 58 -14.87 -14.41 23.50
C ASP A 58 -13.35 -14.46 23.34
N ILE A 59 -12.72 -13.29 23.25
CA ILE A 59 -11.27 -13.11 23.16
C ILE A 59 -10.53 -13.71 24.36
N ASN A 60 -11.17 -13.76 25.54
CA ASN A 60 -10.56 -14.31 26.75
C ASN A 60 -10.25 -15.81 26.61
N LEU A 61 -11.01 -16.56 25.81
CA LEU A 61 -10.73 -17.96 25.50
C LEU A 61 -9.42 -18.15 24.73
N ILE A 62 -8.92 -17.08 24.09
CA ILE A 62 -7.64 -17.06 23.37
C ILE A 62 -6.54 -16.50 24.26
N THR A 63 -6.76 -15.33 24.88
CA THR A 63 -5.71 -14.66 25.68
C THR A 63 -5.30 -15.49 26.90
N GLN A 64 -6.26 -16.16 27.56
CA GLN A 64 -6.01 -16.99 28.74
C GLN A 64 -5.58 -18.43 28.41
N ASN A 65 -5.62 -18.86 27.16
CA ASN A 65 -5.19 -20.20 26.78
C ASN A 65 -3.66 -20.28 26.61
N PRO A 66 -2.94 -20.99 27.49
CA PRO A 66 -1.48 -21.06 27.42
C PRO A 66 -0.96 -21.91 26.24
N GLU A 67 -1.81 -22.71 25.62
CA GLU A 67 -1.43 -23.54 24.48
C GLU A 67 -1.37 -22.73 23.16
N ILE A 68 -2.07 -21.55 23.09
CA ILE A 68 -2.05 -20.67 21.93
C ILE A 68 -0.89 -19.70 22.10
N SER A 69 0.11 -19.80 21.24
CA SER A 69 1.30 -18.94 21.27
C SER A 69 1.30 -17.84 20.22
N ILE A 70 0.56 -18.01 19.11
CA ILE A 70 0.51 -17.06 18.00
C ILE A 70 -0.96 -16.77 17.67
N VAL A 71 -1.26 -15.51 17.48
CA VAL A 71 -2.59 -15.02 17.08
C VAL A 71 -2.51 -14.34 15.72
N ILE A 72 -3.47 -14.62 14.89
CA ILE A 72 -3.58 -14.08 13.53
C ILE A 72 -4.78 -13.15 13.47
N GLU A 73 -4.59 -11.88 13.16
CA GLU A 73 -5.66 -10.89 13.05
C GLU A 73 -5.96 -10.57 11.58
N THR A 74 -7.21 -10.78 11.17
CA THR A 74 -7.70 -10.57 9.80
C THR A 74 -9.12 -9.96 9.77
N MET A 75 -9.46 -9.17 10.80
CA MET A 75 -10.81 -8.60 10.94
C MET A 75 -11.01 -7.36 10.07
N GLY A 76 -9.97 -6.55 9.88
CA GLY A 76 -10.07 -5.23 9.25
C GLY A 76 -10.62 -4.14 10.18
N GLY A 77 -10.39 -2.88 9.80
CA GLY A 77 -10.73 -1.73 10.63
C GLY A 77 -9.90 -1.65 11.93
N THR A 78 -10.10 -0.62 12.73
CA THR A 78 -9.37 -0.46 14.00
C THR A 78 -10.14 -0.97 15.21
N LYS A 79 -11.48 -1.07 15.13
CA LYS A 79 -12.35 -1.57 16.22
C LYS A 79 -13.10 -2.82 15.78
N PRO A 80 -13.06 -3.91 16.53
CA PRO A 80 -12.39 -4.13 17.83
C PRO A 80 -10.92 -4.59 17.72
N ALA A 81 -10.32 -4.62 16.51
CA ALA A 81 -9.01 -5.19 16.23
C ALA A 81 -7.91 -4.69 17.18
N TYR A 82 -7.85 -3.38 17.41
CA TYR A 82 -6.86 -2.80 18.32
C TYR A 82 -6.94 -3.38 19.74
N ALA A 83 -8.13 -3.40 20.33
CA ALA A 83 -8.29 -3.92 21.68
C ALA A 83 -7.92 -5.40 21.80
N PHE A 84 -8.25 -6.20 20.78
CA PHE A 84 -7.97 -7.63 20.77
C PHE A 84 -6.48 -7.92 20.55
N VAL A 85 -5.85 -7.21 19.61
CA VAL A 85 -4.40 -7.33 19.35
C VAL A 85 -3.62 -6.91 20.59
N LYS A 86 -3.95 -5.77 21.20
CA LYS A 86 -3.34 -5.29 22.43
C LYS A 86 -3.42 -6.34 23.54
N ALA A 87 -4.63 -6.87 23.81
CA ALA A 87 -4.83 -7.91 24.84
C ALA A 87 -4.02 -9.19 24.53
N CYS A 88 -3.87 -9.58 23.28
CA CYS A 88 -3.06 -10.74 22.90
C CYS A 88 -1.57 -10.50 23.14
N LEU A 89 -1.04 -9.32 22.77
CA LEU A 89 0.36 -8.96 23.02
C LEU A 89 0.65 -8.89 24.52
N GLU A 90 -0.22 -8.24 25.32
CA GLU A 90 -0.13 -8.17 26.78
C GLU A 90 -0.21 -9.55 27.45
N ALA A 91 -0.93 -10.51 26.83
CA ALA A 91 -0.97 -11.91 27.26
C ALA A 91 0.25 -12.74 26.81
N GLY A 92 1.28 -12.12 26.26
CA GLY A 92 2.51 -12.79 25.84
C GLY A 92 2.36 -13.64 24.57
N LYS A 93 1.46 -13.27 23.66
CA LYS A 93 1.25 -13.97 22.39
C LYS A 93 1.82 -13.16 21.23
N HIS A 94 2.53 -13.84 20.31
CA HIS A 94 2.91 -13.23 19.05
C HIS A 94 1.66 -12.92 18.22
N VAL A 95 1.67 -11.82 17.49
CA VAL A 95 0.56 -11.44 16.63
C VAL A 95 1.06 -11.21 15.20
N ALA A 96 0.35 -11.80 14.22
CA ALA A 96 0.51 -11.54 12.80
C ALA A 96 -0.78 -10.92 12.26
N THR A 97 -0.69 -9.80 11.53
CA THR A 97 -1.87 -9.10 11.01
C THR A 97 -1.75 -8.72 9.53
N SER A 98 -2.89 -8.70 8.84
CA SER A 98 -3.03 -8.12 7.49
C SER A 98 -3.67 -6.73 7.51
N ASN A 99 -3.94 -6.17 8.67
CA ASN A 99 -4.78 -4.99 8.87
C ASN A 99 -3.96 -3.70 8.77
N LYS A 100 -3.90 -3.14 7.57
CA LYS A 100 -3.18 -1.88 7.30
C LYS A 100 -3.70 -0.69 8.12
N GLU A 101 -5.01 -0.65 8.41
CA GLU A 101 -5.59 0.45 9.18
C GLU A 101 -5.13 0.41 10.63
N LEU A 102 -5.08 -0.78 11.21
CA LEU A 102 -4.55 -1.00 12.55
C LEU A 102 -3.06 -0.61 12.62
N VAL A 103 -2.26 -1.08 11.66
CA VAL A 103 -0.80 -0.82 11.63
C VAL A 103 -0.53 0.67 11.42
N ALA A 104 -1.22 1.33 10.48
CA ALA A 104 -1.02 2.75 10.21
C ALA A 104 -1.42 3.64 11.38
N ALA A 105 -2.49 3.30 12.12
CA ALA A 105 -3.00 4.11 13.22
C ALA A 105 -2.33 3.81 14.57
N HIS A 106 -1.99 2.56 14.85
CA HIS A 106 -1.57 2.08 16.17
C HIS A 106 -0.25 1.28 16.15
N GLY A 107 0.43 1.21 15.01
CA GLY A 107 1.66 0.43 14.86
C GLY A 107 2.71 0.73 15.92
N PRO A 108 3.10 1.99 16.15
CA PRO A 108 4.11 2.33 17.15
C PRO A 108 3.76 1.82 18.56
N GLU A 109 2.53 2.04 19.03
CA GLU A 109 2.09 1.60 20.36
C GLU A 109 2.10 0.06 20.47
N LEU A 110 1.57 -0.64 19.44
CA LEU A 110 1.53 -2.10 19.44
C LEU A 110 2.93 -2.72 19.37
N LEU A 111 3.88 -2.10 18.68
CA LEU A 111 5.28 -2.51 18.66
C LEU A 111 5.94 -2.34 20.02
N GLU A 112 5.70 -1.24 20.72
CA GLU A 112 6.22 -1.01 22.08
C GLU A 112 5.62 -2.03 23.08
N ILE A 113 4.32 -2.34 22.98
CA ILE A 113 3.70 -3.37 23.83
C ILE A 113 4.32 -4.75 23.51
N ALA A 114 4.48 -5.10 22.24
CA ALA A 114 5.12 -6.35 21.85
C ALA A 114 6.54 -6.47 22.42
N LYS A 115 7.32 -5.39 22.35
CA LYS A 115 8.66 -5.29 22.94
C LYS A 115 8.64 -5.50 24.46
N ALA A 116 7.74 -4.84 25.17
CA ALA A 116 7.62 -4.91 26.62
C ALA A 116 7.27 -6.34 27.09
N HIS A 117 6.51 -7.10 26.30
CA HIS A 117 6.07 -8.46 26.58
C HIS A 117 6.93 -9.55 25.92
N HIS A 118 8.05 -9.17 25.26
CA HIS A 118 8.97 -10.09 24.58
C HIS A 118 8.30 -10.99 23.51
N VAL A 119 7.35 -10.43 22.78
CA VAL A 119 6.67 -11.08 21.66
C VAL A 119 6.82 -10.25 20.39
N SER A 120 6.44 -10.79 19.24
CA SER A 120 6.50 -10.10 17.96
C SER A 120 5.12 -9.61 17.53
N PHE A 121 5.07 -8.41 16.96
CA PHE A 121 3.95 -7.88 16.19
C PHE A 121 4.39 -7.79 14.73
N LEU A 122 3.87 -8.68 13.87
CA LEU A 122 4.27 -8.87 12.49
C LEU A 122 3.12 -8.48 11.56
N PHE A 123 3.43 -7.82 10.45
CA PHE A 123 2.40 -7.24 9.59
C PHE A 123 2.77 -7.22 8.10
N GLU A 124 3.51 -8.26 7.61
CA GLU A 124 3.90 -8.38 6.20
C GLU A 124 2.71 -8.20 5.25
N ALA A 125 1.58 -8.79 5.58
CA ALA A 125 0.38 -8.76 4.75
C ALA A 125 -0.39 -7.42 4.79
N SER A 126 0.04 -6.44 5.57
CA SER A 126 -0.60 -5.12 5.64
C SER A 126 -0.29 -4.25 4.41
N VAL A 127 0.82 -4.53 3.71
CA VAL A 127 1.21 -3.85 2.47
C VAL A 127 1.60 -4.86 1.41
N GLY A 128 1.14 -4.65 0.18
CA GLY A 128 1.55 -5.46 -0.97
C GLY A 128 0.93 -6.85 -1.04
N GLY A 129 -0.01 -7.19 -0.18
CA GLY A 129 -0.71 -8.50 -0.20
C GLY A 129 0.25 -9.68 -0.17
N GLY A 130 0.48 -10.32 -1.32
CA GLY A 130 1.42 -11.44 -1.43
C GLY A 130 2.88 -11.05 -1.68
N ILE A 131 3.16 -9.76 -1.86
CA ILE A 131 4.51 -9.23 -2.13
C ILE A 131 5.30 -9.16 -0.81
N PRO A 132 6.43 -9.86 -0.66
CA PRO A 132 7.27 -9.73 0.53
C PRO A 132 8.05 -8.41 0.45
N ILE A 133 7.66 -7.40 1.23
CA ILE A 133 8.31 -6.08 1.26
C ILE A 133 8.74 -5.65 2.66
N ILE A 134 7.91 -5.90 3.68
CA ILE A 134 8.20 -5.43 5.04
C ILE A 134 9.42 -6.15 5.61
N ARG A 135 9.44 -7.48 5.51
CA ARG A 135 10.59 -8.26 5.98
C ARG A 135 11.88 -7.93 5.24
N PRO A 136 11.92 -7.81 3.89
CA PRO A 136 13.10 -7.29 3.19
C PRO A 136 13.57 -5.94 3.69
N LEU A 137 12.70 -4.97 3.93
CA LEU A 137 13.08 -3.67 4.47
C LEU A 137 13.71 -3.77 5.86
N VAL A 138 13.14 -4.63 6.73
CA VAL A 138 13.57 -4.75 8.13
C VAL A 138 14.79 -5.66 8.30
N SER A 139 14.87 -6.77 7.53
CA SER A 139 15.83 -7.85 7.79
C SER A 139 16.84 -8.11 6.67
N SER A 140 16.61 -7.59 5.46
CA SER A 140 17.49 -7.86 4.30
C SER A 140 18.21 -6.61 3.82
N ILE A 141 17.54 -5.46 3.75
CA ILE A 141 18.09 -4.17 3.33
C ILE A 141 18.65 -3.44 4.57
N THR A 142 19.58 -4.07 5.27
CA THR A 142 20.09 -3.56 6.56
C THR A 142 21.43 -2.86 6.46
N SER A 143 22.12 -3.00 5.35
CA SER A 143 23.45 -2.43 5.11
C SER A 143 23.44 -1.16 4.27
N ASP A 144 22.26 -0.70 3.84
CA ASP A 144 22.11 0.45 2.95
C ASP A 144 21.08 1.45 3.50
N ALA A 145 21.28 2.71 3.16
CA ALA A 145 20.30 3.74 3.47
C ALA A 145 19.28 3.84 2.34
N VAL A 146 18.03 3.57 2.68
CA VAL A 146 16.92 3.80 1.74
C VAL A 146 16.71 5.30 1.56
N THR A 147 16.73 5.76 0.32
CA THR A 147 16.54 7.16 -0.05
C THR A 147 15.15 7.45 -0.58
N GLU A 148 14.51 6.46 -1.23
CA GLU A 148 13.19 6.61 -1.84
C GLU A 148 12.44 5.28 -1.85
N ILE A 149 11.13 5.33 -1.60
CA ILE A 149 10.19 4.26 -1.88
C ILE A 149 9.08 4.81 -2.76
N THR A 150 8.81 4.12 -3.87
CA THR A 150 7.73 4.44 -4.80
C THR A 150 6.98 3.18 -5.17
N GLY A 151 5.65 3.22 -5.19
CA GLY A 151 4.89 2.01 -5.50
C GLY A 151 3.54 2.26 -6.13
N ILE A 152 3.13 1.29 -6.95
CA ILE A 152 1.74 1.04 -7.32
C ILE A 152 1.18 0.14 -6.23
N LEU A 153 0.46 0.74 -5.27
CA LEU A 153 0.08 0.11 -4.00
C LEU A 153 -1.38 -0.34 -3.95
N ASN A 154 -2.16 0.00 -4.98
CA ASN A 154 -3.58 -0.33 -5.05
C ASN A 154 -3.91 -0.98 -6.40
N GLY A 155 -4.39 -2.23 -6.36
CA GLY A 155 -4.72 -3.02 -7.55
C GLY A 155 -5.95 -2.52 -8.29
N THR A 156 -6.97 -2.01 -7.58
CA THR A 156 -8.21 -1.49 -8.16
C THR A 156 -7.92 -0.28 -9.05
N THR A 157 -7.21 0.71 -8.54
CA THR A 157 -6.86 1.92 -9.30
C THR A 157 -5.91 1.61 -10.44
N ASN A 158 -4.94 0.70 -10.26
CA ASN A 158 -4.06 0.31 -11.35
C ASN A 158 -4.81 -0.42 -12.47
N TYR A 159 -5.78 -1.29 -12.12
CA TYR A 159 -6.67 -1.91 -13.09
C TYR A 159 -7.47 -0.86 -13.87
N MET A 160 -8.11 0.07 -13.16
CA MET A 160 -8.91 1.13 -13.79
C MET A 160 -8.07 1.96 -14.77
N LEU A 161 -6.91 2.47 -14.33
CA LEU A 161 -6.01 3.26 -15.18
C LEU A 161 -5.47 2.45 -16.38
N THR A 162 -5.25 1.14 -16.20
CA THR A 162 -4.86 0.25 -17.30
C THR A 162 -5.97 0.15 -18.34
N LYS A 163 -7.21 -0.08 -17.93
CA LYS A 163 -8.36 -0.21 -18.82
C LYS A 163 -8.72 1.09 -19.53
N MET A 164 -8.67 2.22 -18.81
CA MET A 164 -8.84 3.55 -19.43
C MET A 164 -7.78 3.79 -20.51
N SER A 165 -6.54 3.37 -20.28
CA SER A 165 -5.43 3.53 -21.23
C SER A 165 -5.52 2.61 -22.46
N GLU A 166 -5.87 1.34 -22.26
CA GLU A 166 -5.81 0.29 -23.29
C GLU A 166 -7.11 0.23 -24.11
N ASP A 167 -8.26 0.31 -23.42
CA ASP A 167 -9.57 0.14 -24.01
C ASP A 167 -10.24 1.50 -24.38
N GLY A 168 -9.66 2.63 -23.92
CA GLY A 168 -10.17 3.99 -24.15
C GLY A 168 -11.50 4.28 -23.45
N LEU A 169 -11.84 3.53 -22.43
CA LEU A 169 -13.08 3.67 -21.67
C LEU A 169 -12.99 4.83 -20.68
N ASP A 170 -14.14 5.43 -20.39
CA ASP A 170 -14.26 6.48 -19.38
C ASP A 170 -14.25 5.87 -17.96
N TYR A 171 -13.97 6.73 -16.98
CA TYR A 171 -13.85 6.37 -15.57
C TYR A 171 -15.06 5.58 -15.04
N ASP A 172 -16.28 6.02 -15.31
CA ASP A 172 -17.49 5.39 -14.78
C ASP A 172 -17.70 3.98 -15.34
N ALA A 173 -17.46 3.78 -16.64
CA ALA A 173 -17.59 2.48 -17.29
C ALA A 173 -16.53 1.48 -16.75
N VAL A 174 -15.32 1.94 -16.49
CA VAL A 174 -14.26 1.09 -15.93
C VAL A 174 -14.50 0.79 -14.46
N LEU A 175 -15.08 1.74 -13.70
CA LEU A 175 -15.46 1.49 -12.30
C LEU A 175 -16.55 0.42 -12.21
N GLU A 176 -17.56 0.47 -13.07
CA GLU A 176 -18.61 -0.56 -13.14
C GLU A 176 -18.02 -1.94 -13.44
N ASP A 177 -17.16 -2.06 -14.47
CA ASP A 177 -16.47 -3.32 -14.78
C ASP A 177 -15.59 -3.82 -13.62
N ALA A 178 -14.89 -2.93 -12.92
CA ALA A 178 -14.10 -3.29 -11.74
C ALA A 178 -14.98 -3.81 -10.59
N GLN A 179 -16.17 -3.25 -10.42
CA GLN A 179 -17.15 -3.72 -9.41
C GLN A 179 -17.76 -5.08 -9.79
N GLU A 180 -18.12 -5.28 -11.05
CA GLU A 180 -18.63 -6.57 -11.54
C GLU A 180 -17.62 -7.71 -11.40
N ARG A 181 -16.32 -7.41 -11.58
CA ARG A 181 -15.23 -8.37 -11.37
C ARG A 181 -14.86 -8.57 -9.90
N GLY A 182 -15.42 -7.77 -9.00
CA GLY A 182 -15.09 -7.81 -7.58
C GLY A 182 -13.72 -7.19 -7.24
N TYR A 183 -13.15 -6.37 -8.11
CA TYR A 183 -11.93 -5.60 -7.85
C TYR A 183 -12.20 -4.32 -7.08
N ALA A 184 -13.38 -3.72 -7.26
CA ALA A 184 -13.85 -2.57 -6.50
C ALA A 184 -15.08 -2.93 -5.67
N GLU A 185 -15.16 -2.38 -4.46
CA GLU A 185 -16.36 -2.47 -3.62
C GLU A 185 -17.43 -1.49 -4.11
N ARG A 186 -18.67 -1.65 -3.62
CA ARG A 186 -19.76 -0.73 -3.94
C ARG A 186 -19.45 0.72 -3.54
N ASN A 187 -18.70 0.93 -2.45
CA ASN A 187 -18.14 2.22 -2.09
C ASN A 187 -16.62 2.18 -2.33
N PRO A 188 -16.13 2.63 -3.49
CA PRO A 188 -14.73 2.52 -3.88
C PRO A 188 -13.85 3.67 -3.35
N ALA A 189 -14.38 4.61 -2.55
CA ALA A 189 -13.71 5.84 -2.16
C ALA A 189 -12.30 5.59 -1.57
N ALA A 190 -12.16 4.54 -0.73
CA ALA A 190 -10.87 4.20 -0.15
C ALA A 190 -9.79 3.91 -1.21
N ASP A 191 -10.17 3.34 -2.34
CA ASP A 191 -9.28 3.03 -3.45
C ASP A 191 -9.10 4.26 -4.36
N VAL A 192 -10.20 4.76 -4.94
CA VAL A 192 -10.14 5.76 -6.01
C VAL A 192 -9.72 7.16 -5.54
N GLU A 193 -9.89 7.48 -4.27
CA GLU A 193 -9.39 8.71 -3.64
C GLU A 193 -7.97 8.56 -3.07
N GLY A 194 -7.36 7.35 -3.16
CA GLY A 194 -5.97 7.09 -2.77
C GLY A 194 -5.74 6.79 -1.28
N HIS A 195 -6.80 6.67 -0.46
CA HIS A 195 -6.66 6.47 0.99
C HIS A 195 -6.03 5.13 1.36
N ASP A 196 -6.27 4.07 0.58
CA ASP A 196 -5.60 2.77 0.75
C ASP A 196 -4.09 2.89 0.50
N ALA A 197 -3.70 3.52 -0.62
CA ALA A 197 -2.31 3.76 -0.97
C ALA A 197 -1.60 4.67 0.05
N ARG A 198 -2.31 5.67 0.60
CA ARG A 198 -1.83 6.59 1.64
C ARG A 198 -1.38 5.85 2.90
N ARG A 199 -2.21 4.94 3.42
CA ARG A 199 -1.85 4.13 4.58
C ARG A 199 -0.65 3.24 4.31
N LYS A 200 -0.62 2.61 3.14
CA LYS A 200 0.47 1.71 2.76
C LYS A 200 1.80 2.42 2.60
N ILE A 201 1.83 3.59 1.94
CA ILE A 201 3.08 4.35 1.81
C ILE A 201 3.56 4.89 3.16
N ALA A 202 2.66 5.28 4.08
CA ALA A 202 3.04 5.70 5.41
C ALA A 202 3.69 4.57 6.22
N ILE A 203 3.15 3.34 6.14
CA ILE A 203 3.77 2.15 6.76
C ILE A 203 5.16 1.90 6.19
N LEU A 204 5.29 1.88 4.85
CA LEU A 204 6.57 1.66 4.18
C LEU A 204 7.59 2.73 4.52
N SER A 205 7.17 4.00 4.54
CA SER A 205 8.03 5.13 4.91
C SER A 205 8.52 5.04 6.35
N SER A 206 7.64 4.65 7.27
CA SER A 206 8.01 4.45 8.67
C SER A 206 9.11 3.41 8.83
N LEU A 207 9.01 2.30 8.09
CA LEU A 207 10.01 1.24 8.11
C LEU A 207 11.32 1.64 7.43
N ALA A 208 11.23 2.30 6.28
CA ALA A 208 12.39 2.68 5.49
C ALA A 208 13.24 3.78 6.14
N PHE A 209 12.60 4.73 6.81
CA PHE A 209 13.27 5.89 7.39
C PHE A 209 13.39 5.83 8.92
N GLY A 210 12.91 4.74 9.52
CA GLY A 210 13.13 4.43 10.94
C GLY A 210 12.31 5.24 11.95
N LYS A 211 11.35 6.07 11.51
CA LYS A 211 10.44 6.84 12.36
C LYS A 211 9.00 6.73 11.89
N TYR A 212 8.06 6.78 12.81
CA TYR A 212 6.63 6.75 12.51
C TYR A 212 6.22 7.91 11.60
N VAL A 213 5.65 7.59 10.47
CA VAL A 213 5.01 8.52 9.53
C VAL A 213 3.50 8.41 9.73
N ASP A 214 2.89 9.52 10.13
CA ASP A 214 1.44 9.60 10.24
C ASP A 214 0.85 9.68 8.83
N TYR A 215 -0.05 8.76 8.51
CA TYR A 215 -0.67 8.75 7.20
C TYR A 215 -1.52 10.00 6.92
N GLU A 216 -1.99 10.70 7.96
CA GLU A 216 -2.72 11.97 7.79
C GLU A 216 -1.82 13.11 7.25
N ASP A 217 -0.51 13.03 7.44
CA ASP A 217 0.43 14.02 6.90
C ASP A 217 0.80 13.75 5.42
N VAL A 218 0.42 12.61 4.86
CA VAL A 218 0.70 12.26 3.47
C VAL A 218 -0.30 12.95 2.55
N TYR A 219 0.18 13.86 1.69
CA TYR A 219 -0.64 14.46 0.65
C TYR A 219 -1.27 13.39 -0.23
N THR A 220 -2.57 13.52 -0.54
CA THR A 220 -3.28 12.48 -1.25
C THR A 220 -4.23 13.06 -2.29
N GLU A 221 -4.04 12.62 -3.53
CA GLU A 221 -4.87 12.91 -4.67
C GLU A 221 -5.21 11.58 -5.38
N GLY A 222 -6.51 11.32 -5.57
CA GLY A 222 -7.01 10.11 -6.22
C GLY A 222 -7.08 10.22 -7.74
N ILE A 223 -7.73 9.22 -8.36
CA ILE A 223 -7.83 9.11 -9.83
C ILE A 223 -9.14 9.65 -10.40
N THR A 224 -10.04 10.14 -9.58
CA THR A 224 -11.41 10.54 -9.98
C THR A 224 -11.47 11.70 -10.97
N LYS A 225 -10.38 12.46 -11.11
CA LYS A 225 -10.29 13.59 -12.06
C LYS A 225 -9.61 13.21 -13.37
N ILE A 226 -9.07 11.99 -13.49
CA ILE A 226 -8.41 11.52 -14.71
C ILE A 226 -9.47 11.14 -15.75
N THR A 227 -9.31 11.62 -16.97
CA THR A 227 -10.28 11.47 -18.06
C THR A 227 -9.68 10.70 -19.24
N SER A 228 -10.53 10.20 -20.14
CA SER A 228 -10.11 9.58 -21.41
C SER A 228 -9.23 10.52 -22.27
N ALA A 229 -9.47 11.83 -22.19
CA ALA A 229 -8.66 12.83 -22.88
C ALA A 229 -7.20 12.87 -22.36
N ASP A 230 -6.97 12.69 -21.04
CA ASP A 230 -5.61 12.62 -20.48
C ASP A 230 -4.83 11.43 -21.05
N PHE A 231 -5.52 10.30 -21.27
CA PHE A 231 -4.91 9.12 -21.90
C PHE A 231 -4.63 9.31 -23.39
N ALA A 232 -5.42 10.12 -24.12
CA ALA A 232 -5.11 10.46 -25.51
C ALA A 232 -3.76 11.19 -25.59
N TYR A 233 -3.52 12.17 -24.72
CA TYR A 233 -2.22 12.86 -24.62
C TYR A 233 -1.10 11.93 -24.14
N ALA A 234 -1.35 11.11 -23.13
CA ALA A 234 -0.36 10.15 -22.64
C ALA A 234 0.09 9.20 -23.77
N LYS A 235 -0.83 8.76 -24.61
CA LYS A 235 -0.54 7.91 -25.78
C LYS A 235 0.37 8.60 -26.80
N VAL A 236 0.10 9.89 -27.10
CA VAL A 236 0.97 10.69 -28.00
C VAL A 236 2.37 10.81 -27.43
N LEU A 237 2.49 10.95 -26.10
CA LEU A 237 3.76 11.06 -25.38
C LEU A 237 4.46 9.71 -25.16
N GLY A 238 3.89 8.57 -25.58
CA GLY A 238 4.42 7.25 -25.28
C GLY A 238 4.46 6.94 -23.77
N SER A 239 3.57 7.58 -23.02
CA SER A 239 3.53 7.58 -21.55
C SER A 239 2.34 6.78 -21.03
N ARG A 240 2.36 6.48 -19.73
CA ARG A 240 1.23 5.89 -18.97
C ARG A 240 0.93 6.73 -17.74
N ILE A 241 -0.33 6.74 -17.34
CA ILE A 241 -0.78 7.37 -16.09
C ILE A 241 -0.93 6.27 -15.05
N LYS A 242 -0.31 6.47 -13.89
CA LYS A 242 -0.34 5.55 -12.74
C LYS A 242 -0.65 6.30 -11.46
N LEU A 243 -1.24 5.65 -10.48
CA LEU A 243 -1.35 6.19 -9.13
C LEU A 243 -0.15 5.71 -8.32
N PHE A 244 0.74 6.63 -7.95
CA PHE A 244 1.89 6.32 -7.10
C PHE A 244 1.65 6.73 -5.66
N GLY A 245 2.07 5.84 -4.72
CA GLY A 245 2.47 6.26 -3.40
C GLY A 245 3.99 6.41 -3.40
N THR A 246 4.50 7.58 -3.09
CA THR A 246 5.94 7.85 -3.07
C THR A 246 6.37 8.53 -1.78
N SER A 247 7.58 8.22 -1.33
CA SER A 247 8.21 8.87 -0.18
C SER A 247 9.70 8.94 -0.39
N LYS A 248 10.29 10.13 -0.18
CA LYS A 248 11.70 10.41 -0.42
C LYS A 248 12.32 11.18 0.72
N LYS A 249 13.50 10.73 1.16
CA LYS A 249 14.30 11.41 2.18
C LYS A 249 14.89 12.71 1.64
N LYS A 250 14.86 13.76 2.47
CA LYS A 250 15.47 15.05 2.18
C LYS A 250 16.74 15.26 2.97
N GLU A 251 17.58 16.21 2.53
CA GLU A 251 18.85 16.53 3.16
C GLU A 251 18.70 17.05 4.60
N ASP A 252 17.58 17.70 4.92
CA ASP A 252 17.28 18.20 6.27
C ASP A 252 16.77 17.12 7.24
N GLY A 253 16.72 15.85 6.79
CA GLY A 253 16.23 14.72 7.56
C GLY A 253 14.71 14.55 7.57
N SER A 254 13.95 15.48 6.98
CA SER A 254 12.53 15.31 6.71
C SER A 254 12.30 14.36 5.50
N ILE A 255 11.04 14.02 5.24
CA ILE A 255 10.65 13.31 4.04
C ILE A 255 9.64 14.10 3.24
N SER A 256 9.61 13.92 1.92
CA SER A 256 8.40 14.18 1.13
C SER A 256 7.61 12.88 1.03
N ALA A 257 6.29 12.94 1.21
CA ALA A 257 5.42 11.78 1.05
C ALA A 257 4.11 12.19 0.39
N MET A 258 3.71 11.47 -0.68
CA MET A 258 2.48 11.77 -1.39
C MET A 258 1.89 10.55 -2.08
N VAL A 259 0.59 10.60 -2.31
CA VAL A 259 -0.15 9.72 -3.22
C VAL A 259 -0.79 10.59 -4.29
N CYS A 260 -0.45 10.37 -5.54
CA CYS A 260 -1.04 11.14 -6.63
C CYS A 260 -0.94 10.40 -7.97
N PRO A 261 -1.78 10.75 -8.95
CA PRO A 261 -1.58 10.36 -10.34
C PRO A 261 -0.28 10.95 -10.87
N VAL A 262 0.49 10.12 -11.58
CA VAL A 262 1.71 10.52 -12.27
C VAL A 262 1.73 10.00 -13.69
N MET A 263 2.34 10.73 -14.60
CA MET A 263 2.64 10.30 -15.96
C MET A 263 4.09 9.86 -16.04
N ILE A 264 4.32 8.64 -16.54
CA ILE A 264 5.64 8.01 -16.64
C ILE A 264 5.90 7.53 -18.06
N THR A 265 7.16 7.54 -18.48
CA THR A 265 7.62 6.99 -19.75
C THR A 265 8.04 5.52 -19.60
N ASN A 266 8.34 4.86 -20.73
CA ASN A 266 8.83 3.48 -20.75
C ASN A 266 10.22 3.28 -20.12
N GLU A 267 10.91 4.35 -19.76
CA GLU A 267 12.16 4.30 -19.01
C GLU A 267 11.96 4.02 -17.52
N HIS A 268 10.75 4.31 -17.00
CA HIS A 268 10.45 4.10 -15.59
C HIS A 268 10.17 2.62 -15.28
N PRO A 269 10.80 2.00 -14.25
CA PRO A 269 10.63 0.58 -13.93
C PRO A 269 9.18 0.12 -13.72
N LEU A 270 8.31 1.00 -13.20
CA LEU A 270 6.91 0.69 -12.95
C LEU A 270 5.99 0.83 -14.18
N PHE A 271 6.51 1.20 -15.34
CA PHE A 271 5.72 1.42 -16.57
C PHE A 271 4.94 0.18 -17.00
N ALA A 272 5.55 -1.00 -16.89
CA ALA A 272 4.96 -2.27 -17.32
C ALA A 272 4.04 -2.93 -16.29
N VAL A 273 3.83 -2.31 -15.13
CA VAL A 273 2.97 -2.85 -14.06
C VAL A 273 1.52 -2.51 -14.38
N ASN A 274 0.74 -3.47 -14.89
CA ASN A 274 -0.62 -3.29 -15.37
C ASN A 274 -1.64 -4.13 -14.60
N ASP A 275 -2.91 -3.95 -14.92
CA ASP A 275 -4.05 -4.66 -14.35
C ASP A 275 -4.09 -4.55 -12.82
N VAL A 276 -4.45 -5.62 -12.14
CA VAL A 276 -4.53 -5.68 -10.66
C VAL A 276 -3.18 -5.84 -9.96
N MET A 277 -2.07 -5.82 -10.74
CA MET A 277 -0.75 -6.06 -10.18
C MET A 277 -0.21 -4.84 -9.44
N ASN A 278 0.55 -5.09 -8.41
CA ASN A 278 1.25 -4.07 -7.63
C ASN A 278 2.76 -4.24 -7.79
N ALA A 279 3.49 -3.15 -7.58
CA ALA A 279 4.94 -3.18 -7.46
C ALA A 279 5.43 -2.07 -6.54
N ILE A 280 6.52 -2.34 -5.85
CA ILE A 280 7.18 -1.42 -4.93
C ILE A 280 8.64 -1.32 -5.33
N LEU A 281 9.08 -0.12 -5.67
CA LEU A 281 10.45 0.24 -6.00
C LEU A 281 11.09 0.83 -4.74
N VAL A 282 12.22 0.27 -4.32
CA VAL A 282 13.02 0.74 -3.20
C VAL A 282 14.37 1.15 -3.74
N ARG A 283 14.74 2.41 -3.54
CA ARG A 283 16.03 2.96 -3.96
C ARG A 283 16.93 3.17 -2.75
N GLY A 284 18.13 2.65 -2.81
CA GLY A 284 19.18 2.86 -1.80
C GLY A 284 20.38 3.62 -2.35
N GLU A 285 21.23 4.10 -1.44
CA GLU A 285 22.44 4.84 -1.83
C GLU A 285 23.46 3.95 -2.53
N SER A 286 23.61 2.71 -2.09
CA SER A 286 24.63 1.77 -2.58
C SER A 286 24.03 0.64 -3.41
N MET A 287 22.84 0.14 -3.05
CA MET A 287 22.22 -1.00 -3.72
C MET A 287 21.52 -0.63 -5.04
N GLY A 288 21.29 0.67 -5.29
CA GLY A 288 20.49 1.11 -6.43
C GLY A 288 19.00 0.78 -6.28
N ASP A 289 18.36 0.43 -7.38
CA ASP A 289 16.91 0.17 -7.44
C ASP A 289 16.60 -1.32 -7.25
N LEU A 290 15.75 -1.63 -6.29
CA LEU A 290 15.12 -2.94 -6.10
C LEU A 290 13.63 -2.85 -6.36
N MET A 291 13.08 -3.77 -7.12
CA MET A 291 11.64 -3.82 -7.40
C MET A 291 11.03 -5.13 -6.89
N PHE A 292 9.94 -4.99 -6.12
CA PHE A 292 9.14 -6.09 -5.63
C PHE A 292 7.79 -6.07 -6.35
N TYR A 293 7.46 -7.16 -7.07
CA TYR A 293 6.30 -7.23 -7.94
C TYR A 293 5.44 -8.45 -7.63
N GLY A 294 4.12 -8.31 -7.68
CA GLY A 294 3.21 -9.42 -7.45
C GLY A 294 1.75 -9.01 -7.28
N ALA A 295 0.93 -9.93 -6.79
CA ALA A 295 -0.47 -9.67 -6.46
C ALA A 295 -0.56 -8.86 -5.17
N GLY A 296 -1.01 -7.60 -5.27
CA GLY A 296 -1.14 -6.67 -4.14
C GLY A 296 -2.32 -6.93 -3.21
N ALA A 297 -3.24 -7.83 -3.59
CA ALA A 297 -4.43 -8.23 -2.84
C ALA A 297 -4.85 -9.65 -3.24
N GLY A 298 -5.88 -10.17 -2.57
CA GLY A 298 -6.49 -11.47 -2.85
C GLY A 298 -6.39 -12.45 -1.68
N LYS A 299 -7.37 -13.36 -1.59
CA LYS A 299 -7.50 -14.31 -0.47
C LYS A 299 -6.21 -15.08 -0.19
N LEU A 300 -5.70 -15.81 -1.17
CA LEU A 300 -4.54 -16.69 -0.98
C LEU A 300 -3.20 -15.94 -0.96
N PRO A 301 -2.94 -14.93 -1.80
CA PRO A 301 -1.72 -14.14 -1.70
C PRO A 301 -1.55 -13.49 -0.32
N THR A 302 -2.58 -12.79 0.18
CA THR A 302 -2.56 -12.16 1.51
C THR A 302 -2.43 -13.20 2.62
N ALA A 303 -3.20 -14.30 2.57
CA ALA A 303 -3.08 -15.39 3.53
C ALA A 303 -1.69 -16.02 3.55
N SER A 304 -1.03 -16.14 2.39
CA SER A 304 0.34 -16.65 2.30
C SER A 304 1.34 -15.76 3.02
N ALA A 305 1.21 -14.43 2.89
CA ALA A 305 2.07 -13.47 3.60
C ALA A 305 1.84 -13.52 5.12
N VAL A 306 0.58 -13.60 5.57
CA VAL A 306 0.25 -13.81 6.99
C VAL A 306 0.87 -15.11 7.53
N VAL A 307 0.73 -16.21 6.80
CA VAL A 307 1.30 -17.51 7.22
C VAL A 307 2.83 -17.45 7.25
N ALA A 308 3.46 -16.67 6.36
CA ALA A 308 4.91 -16.47 6.42
C ALA A 308 5.35 -15.75 7.71
N ASP A 309 4.56 -14.80 8.22
CA ASP A 309 4.78 -14.19 9.53
C ASP A 309 4.58 -15.18 10.68
N VAL A 310 3.56 -16.01 10.60
CA VAL A 310 3.34 -17.09 11.59
C VAL A 310 4.52 -18.06 11.63
N VAL A 311 5.04 -18.48 10.47
CA VAL A 311 6.23 -19.32 10.37
C VAL A 311 7.45 -18.64 10.98
N ASN A 312 7.59 -17.34 10.77
CA ASN A 312 8.68 -16.57 11.33
C ASN A 312 8.62 -16.50 12.87
N ALA A 313 7.45 -16.17 13.44
CA ALA A 313 7.22 -16.19 14.88
C ALA A 313 7.44 -17.59 15.48
N ALA A 314 6.99 -18.65 14.80
CA ALA A 314 7.16 -20.04 15.22
C ALA A 314 8.63 -20.47 15.31
N ARG A 315 9.45 -20.02 14.35
CA ARG A 315 10.91 -20.32 14.34
C ARG A 315 11.68 -19.58 15.42
N ASN A 316 11.20 -18.43 15.81
CA ASN A 316 11.89 -17.47 16.68
C ASN A 316 11.06 -17.10 17.92
N PRO A 317 10.55 -18.09 18.70
CA PRO A 317 9.57 -17.82 19.76
C PRO A 317 10.12 -16.99 20.94
N LYS A 318 11.44 -16.78 20.99
CA LYS A 318 12.12 -15.99 22.03
C LYS A 318 12.71 -14.69 21.50
N ILE A 319 12.59 -14.44 20.21
CA ILE A 319 13.12 -13.25 19.55
C ILE A 319 11.94 -12.34 19.26
N THR A 320 12.04 -11.13 19.76
CA THR A 320 11.10 -10.06 19.41
C THR A 320 11.61 -9.43 18.11
N GLU A 321 10.98 -9.77 17.00
CA GLU A 321 11.21 -9.04 15.76
C GLU A 321 10.37 -7.77 15.77
N ILE A 322 11.03 -6.63 15.83
CA ILE A 322 10.39 -5.33 15.86
C ILE A 322 10.96 -4.52 14.72
N ALA A 323 10.08 -3.87 13.99
CA ALA A 323 10.48 -2.82 13.08
C ALA A 323 11.21 -1.71 13.87
N PRO A 324 12.40 -1.29 13.43
CA PRO A 324 13.20 -0.32 14.16
C PRO A 324 12.58 1.08 14.01
N TYR A 325 11.67 1.45 14.89
CA TYR A 325 11.21 2.83 15.00
C TYR A 325 12.02 3.57 16.08
N GLU A 326 12.62 4.69 15.66
CA GLU A 326 13.10 5.67 16.62
C GLU A 326 11.91 6.38 17.31
N PRO A 327 12.07 6.84 18.55
CA PRO A 327 11.04 7.61 19.21
C PRO A 327 10.65 8.88 18.43
N GLY A 328 9.35 9.19 18.42
CA GLY A 328 8.81 10.40 17.81
C GLY A 328 8.26 10.17 16.40
N LYS A 329 7.68 11.25 15.86
CA LYS A 329 7.03 11.29 14.54
C LYS A 329 8.02 11.82 13.49
N MET A 330 8.01 11.23 12.30
CA MET A 330 8.75 11.73 11.15
C MET A 330 8.14 13.06 10.69
N THR A 331 8.99 14.01 10.37
CA THR A 331 8.55 15.27 9.75
C THR A 331 8.28 15.03 8.28
N VAL A 332 7.04 15.15 7.86
CA VAL A 332 6.65 15.17 6.45
C VAL A 332 6.65 16.62 5.98
N SER A 333 7.39 16.92 4.94
CA SER A 333 7.48 18.26 4.38
C SER A 333 6.18 18.64 3.68
N ASP A 334 5.83 19.93 3.76
CA ASP A 334 4.70 20.48 3.03
C ASP A 334 4.86 20.21 1.52
N HIS A 335 3.85 19.57 0.91
CA HIS A 335 3.85 19.22 -0.51
C HIS A 335 3.92 20.45 -1.41
N LEU A 336 3.37 21.61 -0.97
CA LEU A 336 3.41 22.87 -1.72
C LEU A 336 4.85 23.35 -2.02
N LYS A 337 5.83 22.86 -1.27
CA LYS A 337 7.26 23.14 -1.46
C LYS A 337 7.98 22.10 -2.31
N SER A 338 7.29 21.02 -2.71
CA SER A 338 7.88 20.02 -3.60
C SER A 338 7.94 20.53 -5.04
N THR A 339 8.96 20.09 -5.77
CA THR A 339 9.24 20.55 -7.12
C THR A 339 8.97 19.42 -8.10
N HIS A 340 8.15 19.71 -9.13
CA HIS A 340 7.77 18.77 -10.17
C HIS A 340 7.76 19.42 -11.56
N SER A 341 7.96 18.64 -12.60
CA SER A 341 7.48 18.95 -13.94
C SER A 341 6.07 18.40 -14.11
N TYR A 342 5.26 19.05 -14.93
CA TYR A 342 3.86 18.71 -15.11
C TYR A 342 3.51 18.49 -16.56
N PHE A 343 2.60 17.58 -16.80
CA PHE A 343 1.74 17.59 -17.96
C PHE A 343 0.50 18.41 -17.62
N VAL A 344 0.17 19.38 -18.48
CA VAL A 344 -0.96 20.30 -18.30
C VAL A 344 -1.81 20.31 -19.56
N ARG A 345 -3.13 20.17 -19.41
CA ARG A 345 -4.09 20.41 -20.48
C ARG A 345 -4.70 21.78 -20.33
N VAL A 346 -4.72 22.54 -21.41
CA VAL A 346 -5.20 23.92 -21.42
C VAL A 346 -6.18 24.10 -22.60
N LYS A 347 -7.29 24.81 -22.35
CA LYS A 347 -8.20 25.24 -23.40
C LYS A 347 -7.74 26.54 -24.02
N GLY A 348 -7.95 26.72 -25.32
CA GLY A 348 -7.72 27.98 -26.02
C GLY A 348 -6.84 27.85 -27.26
N SER A 349 -6.60 28.98 -27.92
CA SER A 349 -5.97 29.06 -29.23
C SER A 349 -4.51 29.55 -29.22
N ASP A 350 -4.04 30.18 -28.16
CA ASP A 350 -2.67 30.72 -28.09
C ASP A 350 -1.73 29.82 -27.29
N ALA A 351 -1.45 28.65 -27.87
CA ALA A 351 -0.58 27.66 -27.24
C ALA A 351 0.85 28.17 -26.99
N ASN A 352 1.37 29.05 -27.86
CA ASN A 352 2.74 29.57 -27.73
C ASN A 352 2.89 30.52 -26.53
N ALA A 353 1.95 31.46 -26.35
CA ALA A 353 1.98 32.39 -25.24
C ALA A 353 1.82 31.67 -23.88
N VAL A 354 0.92 30.68 -23.84
CA VAL A 354 0.76 29.84 -22.64
C VAL A 354 2.02 29.00 -22.36
N ALA A 355 2.59 28.39 -23.41
CA ALA A 355 3.82 27.61 -23.29
C ALA A 355 5.00 28.43 -22.75
N GLU A 356 5.14 29.69 -23.17
CA GLU A 356 6.17 30.61 -22.65
C GLU A 356 5.98 30.84 -21.14
N SER A 357 4.76 31.10 -20.69
CA SER A 357 4.42 31.35 -19.29
C SER A 357 4.70 30.14 -18.39
N PHE A 358 4.37 28.94 -18.86
CA PHE A 358 4.65 27.67 -18.15
C PHE A 358 6.10 27.20 -18.32
N LYS A 359 6.95 27.94 -19.04
CA LYS A 359 8.30 27.51 -19.43
C LYS A 359 8.27 26.09 -20.02
N ALA A 360 7.30 25.86 -20.91
CA ALA A 360 7.07 24.52 -21.44
C ALA A 360 8.26 24.03 -22.30
N LYS A 361 8.63 22.79 -22.09
CA LYS A 361 9.64 22.08 -22.88
C LYS A 361 9.06 21.54 -24.18
N GLN A 362 7.75 21.30 -24.20
CA GLN A 362 7.03 20.72 -25.32
C GLN A 362 5.56 21.14 -25.31
N ILE A 363 5.03 21.45 -26.50
CA ILE A 363 3.58 21.55 -26.77
C ILE A 363 3.16 20.23 -27.40
N VAL A 364 2.04 19.68 -26.96
CA VAL A 364 1.51 18.38 -27.39
C VAL A 364 0.12 18.58 -27.98
N ASP A 365 -0.12 18.02 -29.14
CA ASP A 365 -1.43 17.96 -29.78
C ASP A 365 -1.90 16.50 -29.82
N ALA A 366 -3.04 16.21 -29.21
CA ALA A 366 -3.70 14.90 -29.25
C ALA A 366 -4.92 14.86 -30.18
N GLY A 367 -5.13 15.91 -31.00
CA GLY A 367 -6.27 16.03 -31.91
C GLY A 367 -7.60 16.35 -31.21
N ILE A 368 -7.57 16.89 -29.99
CA ILE A 368 -8.75 17.30 -29.24
C ILE A 368 -9.03 18.77 -29.56
N ALA A 369 -10.25 19.07 -30.04
CA ALA A 369 -10.64 20.41 -30.45
C ALA A 369 -10.54 21.41 -29.28
N ASP A 370 -9.99 22.60 -29.57
CA ASP A 370 -9.83 23.70 -28.62
C ASP A 370 -8.99 23.39 -27.37
N GLU A 371 -8.18 22.33 -27.39
CA GLU A 371 -7.27 21.98 -26.33
C GLU A 371 -5.85 21.68 -26.86
N PHE A 372 -4.87 21.91 -26.01
CA PHE A 372 -3.48 21.47 -26.20
C PHE A 372 -2.87 21.04 -24.88
N GLY A 373 -1.85 20.20 -24.97
CA GLY A 373 -1.07 19.75 -23.83
C GLY A 373 0.28 20.47 -23.73
N LEU A 374 0.82 20.60 -22.53
CA LEU A 374 2.14 21.13 -22.27
C LEU A 374 2.93 20.18 -21.37
N ILE A 375 4.22 20.02 -21.65
CA ILE A 375 5.20 19.47 -20.70
C ILE A 375 5.99 20.66 -20.15
N THR A 376 5.87 20.95 -18.86
CA THR A 376 6.46 22.15 -18.24
C THR A 376 7.91 21.94 -17.82
N ALA A 377 8.62 23.05 -17.53
CA ALA A 377 9.80 23.00 -16.68
C ALA A 377 9.41 22.57 -15.25
N GLU A 378 10.41 22.47 -14.37
CA GLU A 378 10.18 22.22 -12.95
C GLU A 378 9.68 23.50 -12.25
N TRP A 379 8.67 23.32 -11.39
CA TRP A 379 8.04 24.34 -10.57
C TRP A 379 7.80 23.79 -9.17
N THR A 380 7.83 24.64 -8.16
CA THR A 380 7.22 24.24 -6.87
C THR A 380 5.70 24.16 -7.03
N GLU A 381 5.03 23.28 -6.29
CA GLU A 381 3.56 23.14 -6.34
C GLU A 381 2.87 24.49 -6.15
N ASN A 382 3.30 25.27 -5.16
CA ASN A 382 2.70 26.57 -4.84
C ASN A 382 2.83 27.59 -5.98
N GLU A 383 4.01 27.67 -6.63
CA GLU A 383 4.22 28.54 -7.79
C GLU A 383 3.40 28.07 -9.00
N PHE A 384 3.30 26.76 -9.18
CA PHE A 384 2.57 26.14 -10.27
C PHE A 384 1.06 26.35 -10.13
N ASP A 385 0.51 26.16 -8.93
CA ASP A 385 -0.91 26.39 -8.65
C ASP A 385 -1.29 27.85 -8.91
N ALA A 386 -0.50 28.80 -8.42
CA ALA A 386 -0.71 30.22 -8.67
C ALA A 386 -0.62 30.58 -10.17
N LEU A 387 0.22 29.88 -10.94
CA LEU A 387 0.30 30.06 -12.38
C LEU A 387 -0.96 29.52 -13.08
N CYS A 388 -1.44 28.33 -12.66
CA CYS A 388 -2.64 27.71 -13.24
C CYS A 388 -3.90 28.56 -13.09
N GLU A 389 -4.04 29.36 -12.03
CA GLU A 389 -5.18 30.25 -11.81
C GLU A 389 -5.36 31.29 -12.93
N ASN A 390 -4.30 31.61 -13.67
CA ASN A 390 -4.34 32.63 -14.74
C ASN A 390 -4.75 32.06 -16.10
N TYR A 391 -4.95 30.76 -16.21
CA TYR A 391 -5.20 30.08 -17.48
C TYR A 391 -6.37 29.11 -17.39
N PRO A 392 -7.06 28.79 -18.48
CA PRO A 392 -8.16 27.83 -18.52
C PRO A 392 -7.59 26.37 -18.48
N VAL A 393 -6.90 26.04 -17.41
CA VAL A 393 -6.33 24.71 -17.17
C VAL A 393 -7.46 23.70 -16.96
N VAL A 394 -7.39 22.58 -17.67
CA VAL A 394 -8.40 21.51 -17.65
C VAL A 394 -7.94 20.34 -16.79
N SER A 395 -6.67 19.99 -16.88
CA SER A 395 -6.08 18.86 -16.18
C SER A 395 -4.59 19.09 -15.92
N VAL A 396 -4.11 18.57 -14.80
CA VAL A 396 -2.71 18.60 -14.38
C VAL A 396 -2.31 17.22 -13.90
N ILE A 397 -1.18 16.71 -14.38
CA ILE A 397 -0.61 15.43 -13.93
C ILE A 397 0.90 15.63 -13.72
N ARG A 398 1.42 15.25 -12.57
CA ARG A 398 2.86 15.29 -12.28
C ARG A 398 3.62 14.29 -13.15
N LEU A 399 4.83 14.66 -13.56
CA LEU A 399 5.72 13.76 -14.28
C LEU A 399 6.68 13.10 -13.30
N ALA A 400 6.78 11.77 -13.34
CA ALA A 400 7.81 11.03 -12.61
C ALA A 400 8.88 10.50 -13.60
N LYS A 401 10.15 10.56 -13.16
CA LYS A 401 11.33 10.13 -13.93
C LYS A 401 11.78 8.75 -13.44
#